data_97b7dc6fcdf96801b8d265d76ce056b4
#
_entry.id   97b7dc6fcdf96801b8d265d76ce056b4
#
_cell.length_a   1.000
_cell.length_b   1.000
_cell.length_c   1.000
_cell.angle_alpha   90.00
_cell.angle_beta   90.00
_cell.angle_gamma   90.00
#
_symmetry.space_group_name_H-M   'P 1'
#
loop_
_entity.id
_entity.type
_entity.pdbx_description
1 polymer ?
#
loop_
_entity_poly.entity_id
_entity_poly.type
_entity_poly.pdbx_seq_one_letter_code
_entity_poly.pdbx_strand_id
1 'polypeptide(L)'
;MDFLIHHMLQASARRSPEKEALVHGSQRLSYAQVARHVAGLATGLCQAGLQFTDRVGIYLEPSVPQVVSIFGVSQAGGAYVPINYQLFPEQVAHIMKDCSMTALITTRARLAALTPVLADAPSLKFLVVVADGEASAASLPIHDFEQMCALEPPAKWPEPSISKDLAAILYTSGSTGKPKGVMLSHANVMAGATIVSTYLEITERERILAILPFSFDAGMNQLTTAFQQGATLVLMTFTFAREIVRMLLKERVTGLAGVPTLWNLLAQPNSTLAKQPLPDLRYITNTGGAMPQTTLAALRKALPTTKVVLMYGLTEAFRSTYLPPSELDRRPTSMGK
;
A
#
# COMPACT_ATOMS: atom_id res chain seq x y z
N MET A 1 -19.16 -0.01 13.66
CA MET A 1 -19.01 0.32 12.22
C MET A 1 -17.62 0.88 12.01
N ASP A 2 -16.90 0.42 10.99
CA ASP A 2 -15.55 0.86 10.70
C ASP A 2 -15.61 2.04 9.74
N PHE A 3 -15.17 3.22 10.19
CA PHE A 3 -15.28 4.47 9.41
C PHE A 3 -13.92 5.02 8.98
N LEU A 4 -12.85 4.55 9.61
CA LEU A 4 -11.49 5.05 9.44
C LEU A 4 -10.58 3.92 8.95
N ILE A 5 -9.50 4.28 8.28
CA ILE A 5 -8.60 3.30 7.67
C ILE A 5 -8.01 2.36 8.71
N HIS A 6 -7.55 2.88 9.85
CA HIS A 6 -6.98 2.04 10.92
C HIS A 6 -8.02 1.12 11.59
N HIS A 7 -9.32 1.41 11.47
CA HIS A 7 -10.37 0.50 11.93
C HIS A 7 -10.38 -0.83 11.16
N MET A 8 -9.94 -0.87 9.89
CA MET A 8 -9.81 -2.12 9.12
C MET A 8 -8.89 -3.11 9.84
N LEU A 9 -7.72 -2.64 10.26
CA LEU A 9 -6.77 -3.43 11.02
C LEU A 9 -7.33 -3.81 12.40
N GLN A 10 -7.88 -2.85 13.13
CA GLN A 10 -8.42 -3.08 14.47
C GLN A 10 -9.58 -4.08 14.47
N ALA A 11 -10.49 -3.99 13.50
CA ALA A 11 -11.61 -4.92 13.36
C ALA A 11 -11.12 -6.35 13.07
N SER A 12 -10.15 -6.48 12.17
CA SER A 12 -9.55 -7.77 11.82
C SER A 12 -8.73 -8.36 12.96
N ALA A 13 -8.00 -7.52 13.72
CA ALA A 13 -7.27 -7.94 14.92
C ALA A 13 -8.20 -8.41 16.04
N ARG A 14 -9.36 -7.75 16.23
CA ARG A 14 -10.37 -8.23 17.19
C ARG A 14 -11.01 -9.55 16.77
N ARG A 15 -11.26 -9.74 15.47
CA ARG A 15 -11.93 -10.94 14.93
C ARG A 15 -11.00 -12.15 14.91
N SER A 16 -9.73 -11.96 14.56
CA SER A 16 -8.76 -13.05 14.36
C SER A 16 -7.34 -12.60 14.74
N PRO A 17 -7.06 -12.39 16.06
CA PRO A 17 -5.81 -11.78 16.53
C PRO A 17 -4.56 -12.57 16.13
N GLU A 18 -4.62 -13.90 16.20
CA GLU A 18 -3.46 -14.77 15.93
C GLU A 18 -3.28 -15.12 14.46
N LYS A 19 -4.21 -14.72 13.61
CA LYS A 19 -4.10 -14.97 12.18
C LYS A 19 -2.96 -14.17 11.57
N GLU A 20 -2.20 -14.81 10.67
CA GLU A 20 -1.15 -14.16 9.88
C GLU A 20 -1.75 -13.02 9.04
N ALA A 21 -1.31 -11.79 9.32
CA ALA A 21 -1.75 -10.59 8.63
C ALA A 21 -0.76 -10.16 7.54
N LEU A 22 0.54 -10.31 7.83
CA LEU A 22 1.61 -9.71 7.03
C LEU A 22 2.80 -10.66 6.90
N VAL A 23 3.27 -10.82 5.67
CA VAL A 23 4.46 -11.61 5.34
C VAL A 23 5.43 -10.74 4.56
N HIS A 24 6.69 -10.67 5.01
CA HIS A 24 7.78 -10.01 4.29
C HIS A 24 9.07 -10.81 4.46
N GLY A 25 9.53 -11.46 3.41
CA GLY A 25 10.70 -12.35 3.47
C GLY A 25 10.49 -13.54 4.40
N SER A 26 11.21 -13.58 5.52
CA SER A 26 11.04 -14.54 6.61
C SER A 26 10.17 -14.03 7.76
N GLN A 27 9.90 -12.74 7.79
CA GLN A 27 9.11 -12.10 8.84
C GLN A 27 7.62 -12.37 8.61
N ARG A 28 6.95 -12.83 9.67
CA ARG A 28 5.51 -13.11 9.69
C ARG A 28 4.90 -12.48 10.93
N LEU A 29 3.86 -11.69 10.74
CA LEU A 29 3.19 -11.00 11.83
C LEU A 29 1.71 -11.35 11.83
N SER A 30 1.19 -11.63 13.03
CA SER A 30 -0.24 -11.76 13.24
C SER A 30 -0.94 -10.40 13.24
N TYR A 31 -2.27 -10.39 13.11
CA TYR A 31 -3.07 -9.18 13.23
C TYR A 31 -2.87 -8.47 14.56
N ALA A 32 -2.75 -9.22 15.66
CA ALA A 32 -2.47 -8.66 16.99
C ALA A 32 -1.10 -7.98 17.06
N GLN A 33 -0.08 -8.59 16.45
CA GLN A 33 1.27 -8.01 16.42
C GLN A 33 1.31 -6.72 15.59
N VAL A 34 0.71 -6.72 14.40
CA VAL A 34 0.62 -5.51 13.56
C VAL A 34 -0.15 -4.41 14.29
N ALA A 35 -1.29 -4.73 14.91
CA ALA A 35 -2.09 -3.74 15.64
C ALA A 35 -1.33 -3.14 16.83
N ARG A 36 -0.50 -3.93 17.54
CA ARG A 36 0.36 -3.44 18.63
C ARG A 36 1.40 -2.45 18.10
N HIS A 37 2.12 -2.78 17.04
CA HIS A 37 3.13 -1.88 16.45
C HIS A 37 2.47 -0.58 15.94
N VAL A 38 1.30 -0.66 15.33
CA VAL A 38 0.54 0.50 14.87
C VAL A 38 0.14 1.40 16.03
N ALA A 39 -0.37 0.83 17.12
CA ALA A 39 -0.77 1.60 18.29
C ALA A 39 0.44 2.26 19.00
N GLY A 40 1.56 1.55 19.09
CA GLY A 40 2.82 2.10 19.61
C GLY A 40 3.32 3.26 18.76
N LEU A 41 3.41 3.07 17.43
CA LEU A 41 3.82 4.14 16.51
C LEU A 41 2.90 5.36 16.60
N ALA A 42 1.58 5.16 16.64
CA ALA A 42 0.63 6.25 16.78
C ALA A 42 0.86 7.03 18.08
N THR A 43 1.13 6.33 19.18
CA THR A 43 1.51 6.95 20.47
C THR A 43 2.77 7.78 20.32
N GLY A 44 3.82 7.22 19.72
CA GLY A 44 5.08 7.92 19.51
C GLY A 44 4.94 9.17 18.63
N LEU A 45 4.16 9.09 17.56
CA LEU A 45 3.88 10.24 16.69
C LEU A 45 3.19 11.37 17.45
N CYS A 46 2.18 11.06 18.27
CA CYS A 46 1.51 12.06 19.12
C CYS A 46 2.46 12.67 20.15
N GLN A 47 3.32 11.86 20.79
CA GLN A 47 4.33 12.34 21.74
C GLN A 47 5.41 13.21 21.07
N ALA A 48 5.75 12.92 19.81
CA ALA A 48 6.67 13.74 19.00
C ALA A 48 6.04 15.06 18.50
N GLY A 49 4.76 15.28 18.80
CA GLY A 49 4.07 16.54 18.52
C GLY A 49 3.24 16.55 17.22
N LEU A 50 2.92 15.38 16.64
CA LEU A 50 1.98 15.27 15.51
C LEU A 50 0.61 15.81 15.93
N GLN A 51 0.06 16.70 15.12
CA GLN A 51 -1.27 17.28 15.34
C GLN A 51 -2.28 16.65 14.39
N PHE A 52 -3.56 16.77 14.72
CA PHE A 52 -4.66 16.35 13.87
C PHE A 52 -4.55 16.97 12.47
N THR A 53 -4.75 16.14 11.44
CA THR A 53 -4.59 16.46 10.00
C THR A 53 -3.17 16.81 9.53
N ASP A 54 -2.15 16.72 10.36
CA ASP A 54 -0.76 16.86 9.93
C ASP A 54 -0.42 15.80 8.87
N ARG A 55 0.40 16.20 7.88
CA ARG A 55 0.82 15.30 6.79
C ARG A 55 2.12 14.61 7.16
N VAL A 56 2.10 13.29 7.11
CA VAL A 56 3.26 12.45 7.40
C VAL A 56 3.69 11.72 6.14
N GLY A 57 4.87 12.04 5.63
CA GLY A 57 5.49 11.34 4.51
C GLY A 57 5.96 9.95 4.91
N ILE A 58 5.73 8.97 4.04
CA ILE A 58 6.22 7.60 4.20
C ILE A 58 7.08 7.27 3.00
N TYR A 59 8.40 7.43 3.14
CA TYR A 59 9.37 7.20 2.07
C TYR A 59 10.13 5.91 2.33
N LEU A 60 9.43 4.80 2.18
CA LEU A 60 9.88 3.43 2.43
C LEU A 60 9.56 2.52 1.25
N GLU A 61 10.37 1.48 1.08
CA GLU A 61 10.03 0.35 0.22
C GLU A 61 8.90 -0.49 0.83
N PRO A 62 8.22 -1.33 0.01
CA PRO A 62 7.25 -2.31 0.53
C PRO A 62 7.87 -3.15 1.65
N SER A 63 7.40 -2.92 2.87
CA SER A 63 7.98 -3.48 4.10
C SER A 63 6.98 -3.44 5.25
N VAL A 64 7.26 -4.16 6.32
CA VAL A 64 6.46 -4.08 7.56
C VAL A 64 6.40 -2.65 8.11
N PRO A 65 7.51 -1.91 8.21
CA PRO A 65 7.46 -0.50 8.63
C PRO A 65 6.55 0.38 7.76
N GLN A 66 6.50 0.17 6.44
CA GLN A 66 5.61 0.93 5.56
C GLN A 66 4.14 0.70 5.90
N VAL A 67 3.73 -0.56 6.09
CA VAL A 67 2.35 -0.92 6.46
C VAL A 67 1.99 -0.37 7.84
N VAL A 68 2.86 -0.54 8.83
CA VAL A 68 2.67 -0.02 10.18
C VAL A 68 2.56 1.50 10.17
N SER A 69 3.36 2.18 9.34
CA SER A 69 3.32 3.65 9.19
C SER A 69 1.98 4.15 8.65
N ILE A 70 1.42 3.50 7.61
CA ILE A 70 0.15 3.89 7.01
C ILE A 70 -0.98 3.85 8.05
N PHE A 71 -1.09 2.75 8.78
CA PHE A 71 -2.12 2.61 9.82
C PHE A 71 -1.81 3.46 11.07
N GLY A 72 -0.53 3.58 11.46
CA GLY A 72 -0.11 4.36 12.62
C GLY A 72 -0.37 5.85 12.46
N VAL A 73 -0.05 6.41 11.30
CA VAL A 73 -0.37 7.81 10.98
C VAL A 73 -1.88 8.03 10.98
N SER A 74 -2.65 7.14 10.37
CA SER A 74 -4.12 7.20 10.40
C SER A 74 -4.67 7.14 11.83
N GLN A 75 -4.13 6.27 12.69
CA GLN A 75 -4.58 6.14 14.08
C GLN A 75 -4.18 7.36 14.93
N ALA A 76 -3.04 8.00 14.62
CA ALA A 76 -2.61 9.23 15.26
C ALA A 76 -3.43 10.48 14.84
N GLY A 77 -4.37 10.33 13.90
CA GLY A 77 -5.17 11.44 13.36
C GLY A 77 -4.46 12.25 12.27
N GLY A 78 -3.33 11.76 11.74
CA GLY A 78 -2.60 12.35 10.62
C GLY A 78 -3.06 11.85 9.26
N ALA A 79 -2.70 12.59 8.21
CA ALA A 79 -2.85 12.16 6.82
C ALA A 79 -1.53 11.58 6.30
N TYR A 80 -1.55 10.32 5.86
CA TYR A 80 -0.35 9.71 5.31
C TYR A 80 -0.12 10.09 3.85
N VAL A 81 1.16 10.30 3.51
CA VAL A 81 1.62 10.64 2.15
C VAL A 81 2.64 9.58 1.73
N PRO A 82 2.21 8.47 1.11
CA PRO A 82 3.13 7.43 0.68
C PRO A 82 3.90 7.92 -0.55
N ILE A 83 5.21 8.02 -0.40
CA ILE A 83 6.11 8.52 -1.44
C ILE A 83 6.70 7.33 -2.19
N ASN A 84 6.67 7.38 -3.52
CA ASN A 84 7.31 6.34 -4.32
C ASN A 84 8.81 6.28 -4.00
N TYR A 85 9.26 5.14 -3.53
CA TYR A 85 10.63 4.92 -3.08
C TYR A 85 11.68 5.02 -4.21
N GLN A 86 11.26 5.11 -5.46
CA GLN A 86 12.13 5.30 -6.63
C GLN A 86 12.35 6.78 -6.99
N LEU A 87 11.67 7.71 -6.31
CA LEU A 87 11.84 9.14 -6.58
C LEU A 87 13.20 9.65 -6.10
N PHE A 88 13.73 10.64 -6.81
CA PHE A 88 14.95 11.33 -6.44
C PHE A 88 14.70 12.39 -5.36
N PRO A 89 15.72 12.81 -4.61
CA PRO A 89 15.60 13.77 -3.51
C PRO A 89 14.85 15.04 -3.85
N GLU A 90 15.07 15.64 -5.02
CA GLU A 90 14.42 16.87 -5.48
C GLU A 90 12.89 16.69 -5.68
N GLN A 91 12.49 15.49 -6.15
CA GLN A 91 11.09 15.14 -6.31
C GLN A 91 10.42 14.94 -4.95
N VAL A 92 11.12 14.33 -4.00
CA VAL A 92 10.65 14.17 -2.62
C VAL A 92 10.54 15.53 -1.94
N ALA A 93 11.51 16.44 -2.13
CA ALA A 93 11.47 17.81 -1.62
C ALA A 93 10.25 18.58 -2.15
N HIS A 94 9.94 18.43 -3.44
CA HIS A 94 8.72 19.00 -4.01
C HIS A 94 7.47 18.52 -3.28
N ILE A 95 7.33 17.22 -3.06
CA ILE A 95 6.19 16.63 -2.34
C ILE A 95 6.13 17.15 -0.91
N MET A 96 7.25 17.17 -0.18
CA MET A 96 7.30 17.67 1.20
C MET A 96 6.81 19.10 1.30
N LYS A 97 7.24 19.96 0.37
CA LYS A 97 6.86 21.37 0.32
C LYS A 97 5.39 21.55 -0.08
N ASP A 98 4.94 20.89 -1.15
CA ASP A 98 3.61 21.02 -1.73
C ASP A 98 2.49 20.65 -0.74
N CYS A 99 2.64 19.54 0.00
CA CYS A 99 1.66 19.15 1.01
C CYS A 99 1.94 19.73 2.40
N SER A 100 2.92 20.63 2.56
CA SER A 100 3.34 21.18 3.86
C SER A 100 3.55 20.05 4.88
N MET A 101 4.41 19.10 4.56
CA MET A 101 4.66 17.89 5.34
C MET A 101 5.21 18.23 6.73
N THR A 102 4.65 17.63 7.78
CA THR A 102 5.05 17.88 9.16
C THR A 102 6.07 16.86 9.66
N ALA A 103 5.99 15.62 9.22
CA ALA A 103 6.92 14.57 9.61
C ALA A 103 7.24 13.64 8.43
N LEU A 104 8.42 13.03 8.45
CA LEU A 104 8.84 12.05 7.45
C LEU A 104 9.32 10.76 8.11
N ILE A 105 8.73 9.64 7.69
CA ILE A 105 9.17 8.29 8.08
C ILE A 105 10.00 7.72 6.93
N THR A 106 11.26 7.36 7.20
CA THR A 106 12.19 6.89 6.16
C THR A 106 13.28 5.99 6.75
N THR A 107 14.17 5.46 5.90
CA THR A 107 15.38 4.77 6.36
C THR A 107 16.55 5.74 6.51
N ARG A 108 17.58 5.34 7.28
CA ARG A 108 18.82 6.16 7.43
C ARG A 108 19.49 6.43 6.09
N ALA A 109 19.60 5.42 5.22
CA ALA A 109 20.22 5.56 3.92
C ALA A 109 19.50 6.61 3.05
N ARG A 110 18.17 6.58 3.04
CA ARG A 110 17.35 7.57 2.31
C ARG A 110 17.42 8.95 2.95
N LEU A 111 17.46 9.04 4.27
CA LEU A 111 17.62 10.31 4.98
C LEU A 111 18.95 10.98 4.62
N ALA A 112 20.05 10.24 4.55
CA ALA A 112 21.33 10.76 4.12
C ALA A 112 21.26 11.40 2.71
N ALA A 113 20.55 10.75 1.78
CA ALA A 113 20.34 11.29 0.43
C ALA A 113 19.42 12.53 0.42
N LEU A 114 18.48 12.64 1.37
CA LEU A 114 17.56 13.77 1.47
C LEU A 114 18.15 14.97 2.23
N THR A 115 19.21 14.78 3.01
CA THR A 115 19.79 15.84 3.86
C THR A 115 20.01 17.18 3.13
N PRO A 116 20.52 17.22 1.88
CA PRO A 116 20.71 18.48 1.17
C PRO A 116 19.43 19.25 0.85
N VAL A 117 18.28 18.56 0.77
CA VAL A 117 17.00 19.14 0.35
C VAL A 117 16.00 19.29 1.50
N LEU A 118 16.34 18.90 2.73
CA LEU A 118 15.45 19.03 3.87
C LEU A 118 15.09 20.50 4.18
N ALA A 119 16.01 21.42 3.91
CA ALA A 119 15.80 22.86 4.10
C ALA A 119 14.67 23.43 3.21
N ASP A 120 14.35 22.75 2.10
CA ASP A 120 13.26 23.15 1.20
C ASP A 120 11.87 22.82 1.74
N ALA A 121 11.79 22.12 2.87
CA ALA A 121 10.55 21.72 3.53
C ALA A 121 10.42 22.37 4.92
N PRO A 122 10.16 23.70 5.03
CA PRO A 122 10.16 24.42 6.30
C PRO A 122 9.06 23.99 7.27
N SER A 123 8.04 23.29 6.82
CA SER A 123 6.98 22.71 7.66
C SER A 123 7.39 21.43 8.38
N LEU A 124 8.50 20.80 7.99
CA LEU A 124 8.98 19.55 8.57
C LEU A 124 9.50 19.81 10.00
N LYS A 125 8.92 19.13 10.99
CA LYS A 125 9.23 19.31 12.41
C LYS A 125 10.10 18.21 12.98
N PHE A 126 9.90 16.97 12.53
CA PHE A 126 10.66 15.80 13.02
C PHE A 126 10.73 14.68 11.98
N LEU A 127 11.64 13.76 12.23
CA LEU A 127 11.89 12.60 11.40
C LEU A 127 11.69 11.33 12.23
N VAL A 128 11.18 10.27 11.60
CA VAL A 128 11.13 8.93 12.17
C VAL A 128 11.95 8.01 11.29
N VAL A 129 12.94 7.35 11.86
CA VAL A 129 13.91 6.57 11.10
C VAL A 129 13.79 5.10 11.46
N VAL A 130 13.56 4.27 10.46
CA VAL A 130 13.65 2.82 10.55
C VAL A 130 15.13 2.48 10.67
N ALA A 131 15.50 1.79 11.74
CA ALA A 131 16.89 1.56 12.10
C ALA A 131 17.60 0.66 11.09
N ASP A 132 18.73 1.20 10.57
CA ASP A 132 19.91 0.48 10.11
C ASP A 132 21.00 1.54 9.83
N GLY A 133 22.13 1.53 10.57
CA GLY A 133 23.32 2.35 10.35
C GLY A 133 23.51 3.56 11.30
N GLU A 134 24.58 4.32 11.09
CA GLU A 134 25.04 5.44 11.94
C GLU A 134 24.11 6.68 11.85
N ALA A 135 24.15 7.52 12.90
CA ALA A 135 23.33 8.71 12.99
C ALA A 135 23.61 9.69 11.85
N SER A 136 22.57 10.15 11.15
CA SER A 136 22.64 11.25 10.21
C SER A 136 22.64 12.58 10.94
N ALA A 137 23.45 13.52 10.49
CA ALA A 137 23.50 14.89 11.02
C ALA A 137 22.34 15.74 10.45
N ALA A 138 21.11 15.40 10.78
CA ALA A 138 19.96 16.24 10.46
C ALA A 138 19.75 17.27 11.56
N SER A 139 19.38 18.50 11.20
CA SER A 139 19.06 19.58 12.15
C SER A 139 17.72 19.40 12.86
N LEU A 140 16.90 18.43 12.44
CA LEU A 140 15.58 18.12 13.00
C LEU A 140 15.67 16.99 14.04
N PRO A 141 14.76 16.96 15.03
CA PRO A 141 14.61 15.81 15.92
C PRO A 141 14.41 14.51 15.15
N ILE A 142 15.16 13.48 15.52
CA ILE A 142 15.08 12.13 14.93
C ILE A 142 14.58 11.18 16.00
N HIS A 143 13.52 10.43 15.67
CA HIS A 143 12.97 9.38 16.52
C HIS A 143 13.21 8.02 15.88
N ASP A 144 13.47 7.03 16.72
CA ASP A 144 13.64 5.64 16.28
C ASP A 144 12.27 4.97 16.08
N PHE A 145 12.05 4.37 14.92
CA PHE A 145 10.80 3.72 14.53
C PHE A 145 10.44 2.55 15.45
N GLU A 146 11.42 1.69 15.76
CA GLU A 146 11.18 0.50 16.58
C GLU A 146 10.88 0.88 18.05
N GLN A 147 11.56 1.89 18.55
CA GLN A 147 11.27 2.42 19.90
C GLN A 147 9.86 3.00 19.96
N MET A 148 9.41 3.74 18.94
CA MET A 148 8.03 4.22 18.88
C MET A 148 7.03 3.05 18.81
N CYS A 149 7.28 2.03 18.00
CA CYS A 149 6.42 0.85 17.90
C CYS A 149 6.32 0.05 19.21
N ALA A 150 7.30 0.17 20.09
CA ALA A 150 7.34 -0.50 21.39
C ALA A 150 6.61 0.26 22.50
N LEU A 151 6.14 1.49 22.26
CA LEU A 151 5.42 2.28 23.26
C LEU A 151 4.06 1.65 23.58
N GLU A 152 3.70 1.72 24.87
CA GLU A 152 2.36 1.31 25.31
C GLU A 152 1.33 2.38 24.93
N PRO A 153 0.24 2.00 24.24
CA PRO A 153 -0.81 2.95 23.91
C PRO A 153 -1.62 3.36 25.15
N PRO A 154 -2.27 4.53 25.13
CA PRO A 154 -3.15 4.93 26.21
C PRO A 154 -4.32 3.94 26.35
N ALA A 155 -4.81 3.74 27.57
CA ALA A 155 -5.91 2.82 27.88
C ALA A 155 -7.19 3.13 27.05
N LYS A 156 -7.40 4.41 26.73
CA LYS A 156 -8.45 4.86 25.82
C LYS A 156 -7.82 5.76 24.75
N TRP A 157 -7.89 5.31 23.50
CA TRP A 157 -7.41 6.11 22.38
C TRP A 157 -8.42 7.23 22.10
N PRO A 158 -7.98 8.50 22.03
CA PRO A 158 -8.84 9.56 21.52
C PRO A 158 -9.02 9.37 20.01
N GLU A 159 -10.27 9.34 19.54
CA GLU A 159 -10.56 9.25 18.13
C GLU A 159 -10.93 10.64 17.59
N PRO A 160 -9.96 11.40 17.09
CA PRO A 160 -10.22 12.77 16.67
C PRO A 160 -10.87 12.84 15.27
N SER A 161 -10.78 11.76 14.48
CA SER A 161 -11.12 11.76 13.07
C SER A 161 -12.54 11.32 12.78
N ILE A 162 -13.10 11.86 11.72
CA ILE A 162 -14.35 11.38 11.11
C ILE A 162 -14.08 10.87 9.68
N SER A 163 -15.05 10.17 9.10
CA SER A 163 -14.89 9.54 7.80
C SER A 163 -14.62 10.51 6.63
N LYS A 164 -14.99 11.78 6.78
CA LYS A 164 -14.75 12.82 5.76
C LYS A 164 -13.42 13.53 5.89
N ASP A 165 -12.69 13.31 6.97
CA ASP A 165 -11.38 13.92 7.15
C ASP A 165 -10.35 13.37 6.17
N LEU A 166 -9.31 14.17 5.92
CA LEU A 166 -8.21 13.80 5.06
C LEU A 166 -7.46 12.60 5.65
N ALA A 167 -7.40 11.52 4.89
CA ALA A 167 -6.70 10.31 5.27
C ALA A 167 -5.36 10.16 4.56
N ALA A 168 -5.32 10.50 3.27
CA ALA A 168 -4.14 10.33 2.44
C ALA A 168 -4.00 11.42 1.38
N ILE A 169 -2.76 11.65 0.94
CA ILE A 169 -2.45 12.40 -0.28
C ILE A 169 -1.61 11.49 -1.18
N LEU A 170 -2.15 11.11 -2.33
CA LEU A 170 -1.44 10.29 -3.31
C LEU A 170 -0.94 11.17 -4.45
N TYR A 171 0.36 11.17 -4.69
CA TYR A 171 0.96 11.98 -5.76
C TYR A 171 0.92 11.23 -7.10
N THR A 172 0.35 11.89 -8.11
CA THR A 172 0.29 11.40 -9.49
C THR A 172 1.17 12.26 -10.40
N SER A 173 1.63 11.68 -11.53
CA SER A 173 2.32 12.43 -12.58
C SER A 173 1.32 13.37 -13.24
N GLY A 174 1.33 14.65 -12.86
CA GLY A 174 0.44 15.66 -13.44
C GLY A 174 0.75 15.90 -14.92
N SER A 175 -0.29 16.22 -15.71
CA SER A 175 -0.18 16.60 -17.12
C SER A 175 0.71 17.85 -17.36
N THR A 176 1.00 18.63 -16.32
CA THR A 176 1.84 19.84 -16.34
C THR A 176 3.30 19.57 -15.98
N GLY A 177 3.72 18.30 -15.84
CA GLY A 177 5.10 17.89 -15.53
C GLY A 177 5.47 17.89 -14.05
N LYS A 178 4.71 18.55 -13.17
CA LYS A 178 4.91 18.44 -11.71
C LYS A 178 3.90 17.48 -11.09
N PRO A 179 4.31 16.63 -10.14
CA PRO A 179 3.39 15.77 -9.40
C PRO A 179 2.29 16.58 -8.70
N LYS A 180 1.06 16.06 -8.72
CA LYS A 180 -0.10 16.63 -8.03
C LYS A 180 -0.60 15.70 -6.94
N GLY A 181 -0.85 16.24 -5.76
CA GLY A 181 -1.38 15.47 -4.62
C GLY A 181 -2.90 15.34 -4.68
N VAL A 182 -3.38 14.12 -4.88
CA VAL A 182 -4.80 13.78 -4.82
C VAL A 182 -5.18 13.55 -3.37
N MET A 183 -6.10 14.35 -2.85
CA MET A 183 -6.58 14.30 -1.47
C MET A 183 -7.70 13.26 -1.34
N LEU A 184 -7.50 12.27 -0.48
CA LEU A 184 -8.46 11.20 -0.23
C LEU A 184 -8.91 11.23 1.23
N SER A 185 -10.23 11.23 1.44
CA SER A 185 -10.81 11.05 2.77
C SER A 185 -10.77 9.58 3.21
N HIS A 186 -10.94 9.33 4.50
CA HIS A 186 -11.15 7.96 5.00
C HIS A 186 -12.29 7.26 4.27
N ALA A 187 -13.41 7.96 4.05
CA ALA A 187 -14.56 7.43 3.32
C ALA A 187 -14.22 6.98 1.89
N ASN A 188 -13.38 7.76 1.16
CA ASN A 188 -12.95 7.38 -0.19
C ASN A 188 -12.16 6.07 -0.19
N VAL A 189 -11.17 5.95 0.70
CA VAL A 189 -10.33 4.76 0.80
C VAL A 189 -11.13 3.54 1.25
N MET A 190 -12.01 3.72 2.26
CA MET A 190 -12.91 2.67 2.75
C MET A 190 -13.86 2.17 1.67
N ALA A 191 -14.48 3.09 0.91
CA ALA A 191 -15.37 2.75 -0.21
C ALA A 191 -14.62 1.96 -1.29
N GLY A 192 -13.41 2.39 -1.66
CA GLY A 192 -12.58 1.68 -2.63
C GLY A 192 -12.25 0.25 -2.19
N ALA A 193 -11.88 0.05 -0.94
CA ALA A 193 -11.62 -1.28 -0.38
C ALA A 193 -12.88 -2.16 -0.41
N THR A 194 -14.03 -1.62 -0.01
CA THR A 194 -15.32 -2.34 0.01
C THR A 194 -15.77 -2.73 -1.39
N ILE A 195 -15.72 -1.81 -2.35
CA ILE A 195 -16.12 -2.07 -3.73
C ILE A 195 -15.26 -3.19 -4.34
N VAL A 196 -13.93 -3.10 -4.19
CA VAL A 196 -13.01 -4.08 -4.77
C VAL A 196 -13.14 -5.44 -4.09
N SER A 197 -13.21 -5.47 -2.76
CA SER A 197 -13.38 -6.75 -2.04
C SER A 197 -14.72 -7.43 -2.38
N THR A 198 -15.76 -6.66 -2.68
CA THR A 198 -17.08 -7.21 -3.04
C THR A 198 -17.03 -7.92 -4.40
N TYR A 199 -16.58 -7.26 -5.47
CA TYR A 199 -16.62 -7.92 -6.80
C TYR A 199 -15.49 -8.94 -7.03
N LEU A 200 -14.39 -8.87 -6.26
CA LEU A 200 -13.35 -9.91 -6.27
C LEU A 200 -13.66 -11.05 -5.29
N GLU A 201 -14.75 -10.94 -4.52
CA GLU A 201 -15.14 -11.92 -3.51
C GLU A 201 -14.01 -12.20 -2.51
N ILE A 202 -13.31 -11.11 -2.07
CA ILE A 202 -12.19 -11.22 -1.13
C ILE A 202 -12.73 -11.56 0.25
N THR A 203 -12.16 -12.60 0.86
CA THR A 203 -12.48 -13.04 2.22
C THR A 203 -11.20 -13.11 3.07
N GLU A 204 -11.37 -13.46 4.33
CA GLU A 204 -10.24 -13.71 5.23
C GLU A 204 -9.32 -14.86 4.78
N ARG A 205 -9.76 -15.71 3.86
CA ARG A 205 -8.96 -16.84 3.35
C ARG A 205 -7.94 -16.43 2.30
N GLU A 206 -8.04 -15.22 1.78
CA GLU A 206 -7.15 -14.75 0.73
C GLU A 206 -5.72 -14.53 1.23
N ARG A 207 -4.79 -14.73 0.31
CA ARG A 207 -3.38 -14.38 0.42
C ARG A 207 -3.04 -13.50 -0.78
N ILE A 208 -2.92 -12.20 -0.57
CA ILE A 208 -2.75 -11.21 -1.63
C ILE A 208 -1.27 -10.86 -1.74
N LEU A 209 -0.69 -11.03 -2.94
CA LEU A 209 0.68 -10.59 -3.20
C LEU A 209 0.70 -9.11 -3.58
N ALA A 210 1.31 -8.29 -2.72
CA ALA A 210 1.44 -6.85 -2.91
C ALA A 210 2.79 -6.54 -3.58
N ILE A 211 2.75 -6.32 -4.89
CA ILE A 211 3.91 -5.95 -5.71
C ILE A 211 3.79 -4.55 -6.31
N LEU A 212 2.60 -3.96 -6.27
CA LEU A 212 2.40 -2.57 -6.69
C LEU A 212 2.71 -1.63 -5.52
N PRO A 213 3.45 -0.53 -5.77
CA PRO A 213 3.79 0.43 -4.71
C PRO A 213 2.55 1.05 -4.06
N PHE A 214 2.55 1.21 -2.74
CA PHE A 214 1.45 1.83 -1.98
C PHE A 214 1.32 3.34 -2.22
N SER A 215 2.26 3.95 -2.94
CA SER A 215 2.16 5.33 -3.42
C SER A 215 1.16 5.53 -4.57
N PHE A 216 0.61 4.43 -5.10
CA PHE A 216 -0.45 4.43 -6.11
C PHE A 216 -1.73 3.82 -5.55
N ASP A 217 -2.87 4.27 -6.04
CA ASP A 217 -4.19 3.78 -5.63
C ASP A 217 -4.35 2.26 -5.76
N ALA A 218 -3.82 1.68 -6.85
CA ALA A 218 -3.85 0.24 -7.09
C ALA A 218 -3.03 -0.56 -6.06
N GLY A 219 -1.86 -0.05 -5.69
CA GLY A 219 -1.03 -0.64 -4.65
C GLY A 219 -1.67 -0.50 -3.27
N MET A 220 -2.12 0.71 -2.93
CA MET A 220 -2.83 0.99 -1.68
C MET A 220 -4.06 0.09 -1.50
N ASN A 221 -4.77 -0.18 -2.60
CA ASN A 221 -5.96 -1.03 -2.55
C ASN A 221 -5.65 -2.50 -2.19
N GLN A 222 -4.47 -3.03 -2.55
CA GLN A 222 -4.06 -4.38 -2.12
C GLN A 222 -3.97 -4.45 -0.58
N LEU A 223 -3.40 -3.41 0.04
CA LEU A 223 -3.30 -3.29 1.50
C LEU A 223 -4.69 -3.17 2.14
N THR A 224 -5.49 -2.22 1.67
CA THR A 224 -6.77 -1.89 2.31
C THR A 224 -7.80 -3.01 2.18
N THR A 225 -7.89 -3.68 1.02
CA THR A 225 -8.78 -4.85 0.86
C THR A 225 -8.35 -6.03 1.73
N ALA A 226 -7.04 -6.32 1.81
CA ALA A 226 -6.54 -7.39 2.65
C ALA A 226 -6.90 -7.15 4.12
N PHE A 227 -6.60 -5.97 4.64
CA PHE A 227 -6.81 -5.65 6.06
C PHE A 227 -8.28 -5.46 6.43
N GLN A 228 -9.11 -4.97 5.51
CA GLN A 228 -10.56 -4.87 5.72
C GLN A 228 -11.20 -6.26 5.87
N GLN A 229 -10.80 -7.21 5.04
CA GLN A 229 -11.36 -8.56 5.03
C GLN A 229 -10.69 -9.52 6.03
N GLY A 230 -9.55 -9.14 6.61
CA GLY A 230 -8.76 -10.03 7.47
C GLY A 230 -7.96 -11.06 6.69
N ALA A 231 -7.61 -10.76 5.43
CA ALA A 231 -6.76 -11.58 4.58
C ALA A 231 -5.28 -11.45 4.95
N THR A 232 -4.42 -12.29 4.39
CA THR A 232 -2.97 -12.17 4.53
C THR A 232 -2.40 -11.34 3.39
N LEU A 233 -1.58 -10.34 3.69
CA LEU A 233 -0.84 -9.56 2.72
C LEU A 233 0.61 -10.03 2.66
N VAL A 234 1.06 -10.44 1.48
CA VAL A 234 2.45 -10.85 1.22
C VAL A 234 3.15 -9.69 0.52
N LEU A 235 4.16 -9.12 1.15
CA LEU A 235 4.96 -8.01 0.61
C LEU A 235 6.14 -8.54 -0.19
N MET A 236 6.40 -7.91 -1.31
CA MET A 236 7.51 -8.26 -2.17
C MET A 236 7.96 -7.06 -3.01
N THR A 237 9.28 -6.90 -3.12
CA THR A 237 9.93 -6.23 -4.24
C THR A 237 10.53 -7.28 -5.17
N PHE A 238 10.61 -7.03 -6.45
CA PHE A 238 11.14 -7.99 -7.42
C PHE A 238 12.02 -7.28 -8.47
N THR A 239 12.98 -8.01 -8.96
CA THR A 239 13.82 -7.60 -10.11
C THR A 239 13.46 -8.44 -11.35
N PHE A 240 13.13 -9.71 -11.16
CA PHE A 240 12.85 -10.63 -12.25
C PHE A 240 11.45 -11.28 -12.10
N ALA A 241 10.75 -11.46 -13.22
CA ALA A 241 9.43 -12.10 -13.27
C ALA A 241 9.37 -13.49 -12.59
N ARG A 242 10.46 -14.27 -12.67
CA ARG A 242 10.57 -15.59 -12.03
C ARG A 242 10.42 -15.55 -10.51
N GLU A 243 10.78 -14.42 -9.88
CA GLU A 243 10.67 -14.24 -8.43
C GLU A 243 9.20 -14.14 -8.02
N ILE A 244 8.40 -13.47 -8.84
CA ILE A 244 6.95 -13.38 -8.65
C ILE A 244 6.33 -14.78 -8.69
N VAL A 245 6.62 -15.56 -9.73
CA VAL A 245 6.06 -16.92 -9.86
C VAL A 245 6.49 -17.83 -8.69
N ARG A 246 7.75 -17.71 -8.26
CA ARG A 246 8.25 -18.43 -7.06
C ARG A 246 7.46 -18.00 -5.80
N MET A 247 7.20 -16.72 -5.63
CA MET A 247 6.45 -16.21 -4.47
C MET A 247 5.00 -16.65 -4.50
N LEU A 248 4.34 -16.64 -5.68
CA LEU A 248 2.98 -17.15 -5.85
C LEU A 248 2.85 -18.59 -5.35
N LEU A 249 3.81 -19.45 -5.69
CA LEU A 249 3.84 -20.84 -5.25
C LEU A 249 4.19 -20.97 -3.76
N LYS A 250 5.30 -20.33 -3.33
CA LYS A 250 5.81 -20.43 -1.96
C LYS A 250 4.78 -20.02 -0.92
N GLU A 251 4.12 -18.90 -1.17
CA GLU A 251 3.17 -18.31 -0.22
C GLU A 251 1.71 -18.71 -0.53
N ARG A 252 1.48 -19.60 -1.52
CA ARG A 252 0.14 -20.05 -1.91
C ARG A 252 -0.81 -18.88 -2.15
N VAL A 253 -0.34 -17.93 -2.96
CA VAL A 253 -1.03 -16.68 -3.23
C VAL A 253 -2.32 -16.95 -4.00
N THR A 254 -3.41 -16.29 -3.57
CA THR A 254 -4.74 -16.45 -4.19
C THR A 254 -5.10 -15.28 -5.09
N GLY A 255 -4.49 -14.11 -4.88
CA GLY A 255 -4.80 -12.90 -5.63
C GLY A 255 -3.56 -12.08 -5.99
N LEU A 256 -3.49 -11.63 -7.25
CA LEU A 256 -2.42 -10.78 -7.76
C LEU A 256 -2.98 -9.62 -8.57
N ALA A 257 -2.66 -8.39 -8.15
CA ALA A 257 -2.97 -7.20 -8.93
C ALA A 257 -1.74 -6.77 -9.76
N GLY A 258 -1.98 -6.30 -10.97
CA GLY A 258 -0.91 -5.84 -11.84
C GLY A 258 -1.35 -4.78 -12.84
N VAL A 259 -0.35 -4.25 -13.55
CA VAL A 259 -0.47 -3.28 -14.63
C VAL A 259 -0.02 -3.93 -15.95
N PRO A 260 -0.37 -3.36 -17.12
CA PRO A 260 -0.04 -3.98 -18.42
C PRO A 260 1.43 -4.35 -18.59
N THR A 261 2.36 -3.54 -18.10
CA THR A 261 3.80 -3.81 -18.18
C THR A 261 4.20 -5.07 -17.41
N LEU A 262 3.62 -5.29 -16.24
CA LEU A 262 3.85 -6.51 -15.46
C LEU A 262 3.28 -7.74 -16.19
N TRP A 263 2.07 -7.62 -16.73
CA TRP A 263 1.43 -8.72 -17.42
C TRP A 263 2.17 -9.09 -18.70
N ASN A 264 2.66 -8.09 -19.46
CA ASN A 264 3.52 -8.34 -20.63
C ASN A 264 4.79 -9.09 -20.24
N LEU A 265 5.41 -8.75 -19.11
CA LEU A 265 6.60 -9.43 -18.61
C LEU A 265 6.30 -10.89 -18.23
N LEU A 266 5.19 -11.15 -17.53
CA LEU A 266 4.79 -12.49 -17.11
C LEU A 266 4.26 -13.36 -18.25
N ALA A 267 3.70 -12.77 -19.31
CA ALA A 267 3.13 -13.46 -20.47
C ALA A 267 4.17 -13.84 -21.54
N GLN A 268 5.46 -13.50 -21.35
CA GLN A 268 6.52 -13.85 -22.31
C GLN A 268 6.58 -15.38 -22.54
N PRO A 269 6.84 -15.85 -23.76
CA PRO A 269 6.87 -17.30 -24.09
C PRO A 269 7.89 -18.10 -23.24
N ASN A 270 8.99 -17.46 -22.84
CA ASN A 270 10.03 -18.03 -21.98
C ASN A 270 9.78 -17.83 -20.47
N SER A 271 8.68 -17.18 -20.10
CA SER A 271 8.30 -16.96 -18.71
C SER A 271 8.07 -18.29 -17.98
N THR A 272 8.42 -18.30 -16.70
CA THR A 272 8.14 -19.44 -15.81
C THR A 272 6.64 -19.61 -15.52
N LEU A 273 5.81 -18.58 -15.75
CA LEU A 273 4.38 -18.61 -15.48
C LEU A 273 3.67 -19.73 -16.27
N ALA A 274 4.01 -19.87 -17.57
CA ALA A 274 3.40 -20.90 -18.41
C ALA A 274 3.86 -22.34 -18.11
N LYS A 275 4.92 -22.48 -17.30
CA LYS A 275 5.56 -23.77 -16.97
C LYS A 275 5.23 -24.30 -15.58
N GLN A 276 4.58 -23.47 -14.77
CA GLN A 276 4.30 -23.79 -13.37
C GLN A 276 2.80 -23.69 -13.08
N PRO A 277 2.14 -24.79 -12.66
CA PRO A 277 0.76 -24.70 -12.21
C PRO A 277 0.66 -23.83 -10.94
N LEU A 278 -0.33 -22.94 -10.91
CA LEU A 278 -0.63 -22.08 -9.78
C LEU A 278 -2.03 -22.40 -9.24
N PRO A 279 -2.20 -23.53 -8.55
CA PRO A 279 -3.52 -24.05 -8.16
C PRO A 279 -4.25 -23.14 -7.16
N ASP A 280 -3.51 -22.39 -6.36
CA ASP A 280 -4.08 -21.50 -5.35
C ASP A 280 -4.48 -20.13 -5.94
N LEU A 281 -3.97 -19.73 -7.13
CA LEU A 281 -4.19 -18.41 -7.72
C LEU A 281 -5.62 -18.30 -8.28
N ARG A 282 -6.51 -17.72 -7.50
CA ARG A 282 -7.94 -17.60 -7.81
C ARG A 282 -8.25 -16.49 -8.81
N TYR A 283 -7.56 -15.36 -8.70
CA TYR A 283 -7.75 -14.22 -9.60
C TYR A 283 -6.48 -13.42 -9.85
N ILE A 284 -6.47 -12.79 -11.02
CA ILE A 284 -5.55 -11.70 -11.37
C ILE A 284 -6.36 -10.48 -11.79
N THR A 285 -5.84 -9.28 -11.49
CA THR A 285 -6.50 -8.03 -11.90
C THR A 285 -5.56 -7.17 -12.73
N ASN A 286 -6.10 -6.49 -13.73
CA ASN A 286 -5.38 -5.49 -14.51
C ASN A 286 -5.98 -4.10 -14.31
N THR A 287 -5.12 -3.12 -14.09
CA THR A 287 -5.47 -1.71 -13.95
C THR A 287 -4.35 -0.80 -14.45
N GLY A 288 -4.56 0.51 -14.49
CA GLY A 288 -3.54 1.49 -14.89
C GLY A 288 -3.26 1.58 -16.38
N GLY A 289 -3.98 0.81 -17.19
CA GLY A 289 -3.90 0.81 -18.65
C GLY A 289 -4.64 -0.36 -19.27
N ALA A 290 -4.93 -0.27 -20.57
CA ALA A 290 -5.57 -1.36 -21.30
C ALA A 290 -4.63 -2.56 -21.45
N MET A 291 -5.13 -3.75 -21.13
CA MET A 291 -4.36 -4.99 -21.34
C MET A 291 -4.37 -5.36 -22.84
N PRO A 292 -3.20 -5.57 -23.48
CA PRO A 292 -3.14 -6.02 -24.87
C PRO A 292 -3.83 -7.38 -25.03
N GLN A 293 -4.56 -7.58 -26.12
CA GLN A 293 -5.31 -8.82 -26.38
C GLN A 293 -4.40 -10.06 -26.46
N THR A 294 -3.21 -9.90 -27.03
CA THR A 294 -2.20 -10.97 -27.10
C THR A 294 -1.72 -11.39 -25.71
N THR A 295 -1.51 -10.41 -24.82
CA THR A 295 -1.12 -10.65 -23.42
C THR A 295 -2.25 -11.34 -22.67
N LEU A 296 -3.50 -10.87 -22.84
CA LEU A 296 -4.67 -11.48 -22.23
C LEU A 296 -4.82 -12.95 -22.64
N ALA A 297 -4.70 -13.24 -23.96
CA ALA A 297 -4.78 -14.61 -24.48
C ALA A 297 -3.67 -15.50 -23.91
N ALA A 298 -2.43 -15.01 -23.83
CA ALA A 298 -1.31 -15.75 -23.25
C ALA A 298 -1.51 -16.05 -21.75
N LEU A 299 -1.98 -15.07 -20.98
CA LEU A 299 -2.28 -15.25 -19.56
C LEU A 299 -3.40 -16.27 -19.33
N ARG A 300 -4.49 -16.19 -20.09
CA ARG A 300 -5.60 -17.16 -19.98
C ARG A 300 -5.18 -18.58 -20.34
N LYS A 301 -4.28 -18.73 -21.34
CA LYS A 301 -3.69 -20.04 -21.68
C LYS A 301 -2.80 -20.58 -20.55
N ALA A 302 -1.99 -19.71 -19.92
CA ALA A 302 -1.09 -20.09 -18.83
C ALA A 302 -1.84 -20.35 -17.51
N LEU A 303 -2.97 -19.68 -17.28
CA LEU A 303 -3.73 -19.68 -16.03
C LEU A 303 -5.21 -20.06 -16.30
N PRO A 304 -5.50 -21.30 -16.74
CA PRO A 304 -6.84 -21.66 -17.24
C PRO A 304 -7.94 -21.64 -16.15
N THR A 305 -7.57 -21.76 -14.87
CA THR A 305 -8.51 -21.77 -13.75
C THR A 305 -8.60 -20.43 -13.01
N THR A 306 -7.75 -19.46 -13.38
CA THR A 306 -7.65 -18.16 -12.72
C THR A 306 -8.59 -17.15 -13.36
N LYS A 307 -9.44 -16.49 -12.57
CA LYS A 307 -10.30 -15.41 -13.06
C LYS A 307 -9.44 -14.19 -13.46
N VAL A 308 -9.63 -13.66 -14.66
CA VAL A 308 -9.01 -12.41 -15.10
C VAL A 308 -10.05 -11.30 -15.00
N VAL A 309 -9.74 -10.24 -14.23
CA VAL A 309 -10.62 -9.09 -14.02
C VAL A 309 -9.95 -7.84 -14.55
N LEU A 310 -10.52 -7.25 -15.59
CA LEU A 310 -10.06 -5.96 -16.13
C LEU A 310 -10.76 -4.85 -15.37
N MET A 311 -9.98 -3.86 -14.92
CA MET A 311 -10.48 -2.75 -14.11
C MET A 311 -10.01 -1.42 -14.68
N TYR A 312 -10.82 -0.40 -14.48
CA TYR A 312 -10.46 0.99 -14.77
C TYR A 312 -10.72 1.86 -13.55
N GLY A 313 -9.86 2.83 -13.33
CA GLY A 313 -9.99 3.81 -12.26
C GLY A 313 -8.94 4.91 -12.41
N LEU A 314 -9.13 5.94 -11.62
CA LEU A 314 -8.23 7.07 -11.45
C LEU A 314 -7.97 7.23 -9.98
N THR A 315 -6.86 7.83 -9.61
CA THR A 315 -6.57 8.13 -8.19
C THR A 315 -7.69 8.99 -7.58
N GLU A 316 -8.25 9.94 -8.33
CA GLU A 316 -9.33 10.82 -7.93
C GLU A 316 -10.70 10.13 -7.78
N ALA A 317 -10.92 9.04 -8.52
CA ALA A 317 -12.18 8.28 -8.51
C ALA A 317 -12.00 6.84 -8.00
N PHE A 318 -10.77 6.50 -7.57
CA PHE A 318 -10.35 5.19 -7.09
C PHE A 318 -10.66 4.08 -8.11
N ARG A 319 -11.56 3.12 -7.82
CA ARG A 319 -12.00 2.08 -8.76
C ARG A 319 -13.37 2.45 -9.35
N SER A 320 -13.37 2.87 -10.61
CA SER A 320 -14.57 3.34 -11.26
C SER A 320 -15.38 2.21 -11.88
N THR A 321 -14.70 1.30 -12.60
CA THR A 321 -15.39 0.20 -13.28
C THR A 321 -14.58 -1.10 -13.23
N TYR A 322 -15.25 -2.22 -13.42
CA TYR A 322 -14.63 -3.53 -13.65
C TYR A 322 -15.41 -4.31 -14.72
N LEU A 323 -14.72 -5.09 -15.52
CA LEU A 323 -15.33 -6.00 -16.47
C LEU A 323 -15.50 -7.38 -15.81
N PRO A 324 -16.74 -7.85 -15.60
CA PRO A 324 -16.96 -9.19 -15.06
C PRO A 324 -16.27 -10.26 -15.91
N PRO A 325 -15.63 -11.28 -15.32
CA PRO A 325 -14.96 -12.34 -16.08
C PRO A 325 -15.85 -13.03 -17.13
N SER A 326 -17.17 -13.12 -16.87
CA SER A 326 -18.15 -13.68 -17.80
C SER A 326 -18.35 -12.84 -19.08
N GLU A 327 -18.02 -11.55 -19.05
CA GLU A 327 -18.15 -10.65 -20.19
C GLU A 327 -16.84 -10.52 -21.00
N LEU A 328 -15.75 -11.11 -20.51
CA LEU A 328 -14.43 -10.94 -21.10
C LEU A 328 -14.33 -11.43 -22.56
N ASP A 329 -15.02 -12.53 -22.90
CA ASP A 329 -15.04 -13.06 -24.27
C ASP A 329 -15.93 -12.24 -25.21
N ARG A 330 -17.01 -11.67 -24.67
CA ARG A 330 -17.99 -10.89 -25.46
C ARG A 330 -17.54 -9.44 -25.68
N ARG A 331 -16.79 -8.88 -24.70
CA ARG A 331 -16.46 -7.45 -24.66
C ARG A 331 -15.01 -7.22 -24.21
N PRO A 332 -13.99 -7.84 -24.84
CA PRO A 332 -12.62 -7.86 -24.32
C PRO A 332 -11.93 -6.49 -24.28
N THR A 333 -12.49 -5.48 -24.96
CA THR A 333 -11.98 -4.11 -24.98
C THR A 333 -12.77 -3.15 -24.07
N SER A 334 -13.82 -3.65 -23.39
CA SER A 334 -14.64 -2.82 -22.50
C SER A 334 -13.90 -2.52 -21.20
N MET A 335 -14.12 -1.32 -20.68
CA MET A 335 -13.68 -0.94 -19.31
C MET A 335 -14.60 -1.50 -18.21
N GLY A 336 -15.73 -2.11 -18.59
CA GLY A 336 -16.70 -2.69 -17.66
C GLY A 336 -17.83 -1.75 -17.27
N LYS A 337 -18.40 -2.02 -16.09
CA LYS A 337 -19.56 -1.30 -15.51
C LYS A 337 -19.27 -0.87 -14.08
#